data_1f39fbfa0153faa4a56c7f30fbd8328d
#
_entry.id   1f39fbfa0153faa4a56c7f30fbd8328d
#
_cell.length_a   1.000
_cell.length_b   1.000
_cell.length_c   1.000
_cell.angle_alpha   90.00
_cell.angle_beta   90.00
_cell.angle_gamma   90.00
#
_symmetry.space_group_name_H-M   'P 1'
#
loop_
_entity.id
_entity.type
_entity.pdbx_description
1 polymer ?
#
loop_
_entity_poly.entity_id
_entity_poly.type
_entity_poly.pdbx_seq_one_letter_code
_entity_poly.pdbx_strand_id
1 'polypeptide(L)'
;AELAVAQAEYESKDKVYKNNLELEKLNAVSKLDLETSAADAKKASASVRVVGINVKGCQIVAPFGGRVVSVMVNEHENVFPNDKLISLLDDSSLEIELVLPSASLSWLKRKSPFSFVVDETRRSYPARVKEIGASVDAASQTIKVIGAFEKLPPEILAGMSGTAQFVEQP
;
A
#
# COMPACT_ATOMS: atom_id res chain seq x y z
N ALA A 1 17.89 17.60 15.23
CA ALA A 1 18.15 18.14 16.56
C ALA A 1 17.29 17.41 17.63
N GLU A 2 15.97 17.42 17.53
CA GLU A 2 15.03 16.84 18.51
C GLU A 2 15.29 15.36 18.83
N LEU A 3 15.56 14.53 17.82
CA LEU A 3 15.87 13.12 18.03
C LEU A 3 17.13 12.92 18.89
N ALA A 4 18.15 13.73 18.68
CA ALA A 4 19.38 13.67 19.45
C ALA A 4 19.15 14.05 20.94
N VAL A 5 18.28 15.05 21.19
CA VAL A 5 17.90 15.46 22.56
C VAL A 5 17.12 14.33 23.25
N ALA A 6 16.12 13.77 22.59
CA ALA A 6 15.34 12.65 23.13
C ALA A 6 16.22 11.43 23.42
N GLN A 7 17.20 11.17 22.57
CA GLN A 7 18.15 10.07 22.71
C GLN A 7 19.08 10.26 23.91
N ALA A 8 19.61 11.47 24.09
CA ALA A 8 20.44 11.83 25.26
C ALA A 8 19.66 11.73 26.58
N GLU A 9 18.38 12.14 26.59
CA GLU A 9 17.51 12.01 27.74
C GLU A 9 17.27 10.53 28.08
N TYR A 10 16.96 9.72 27.07
CA TYR A 10 16.80 8.27 27.26
C TYR A 10 18.09 7.64 27.84
N GLU A 11 19.25 7.92 27.29
CA GLU A 11 20.53 7.39 27.76
C GLU A 11 20.79 7.77 29.23
N SER A 12 20.48 9.02 29.62
CA SER A 12 20.59 9.48 31.00
C SER A 12 19.67 8.70 31.95
N LYS A 13 18.38 8.56 31.56
CA LYS A 13 17.39 7.84 32.40
C LYS A 13 17.67 6.35 32.46
N ASP A 14 18.09 5.73 31.37
CA ASP A 14 18.48 4.32 31.34
C ASP A 14 19.70 4.02 32.23
N LYS A 15 20.66 4.95 32.24
CA LYS A 15 21.83 4.84 33.12
C LYS A 15 21.45 4.91 34.62
N VAL A 16 20.52 5.81 34.98
CA VAL A 16 20.00 5.90 36.35
C VAL A 16 19.28 4.60 36.73
N TYR A 17 18.41 4.09 35.85
CA TYR A 17 17.71 2.83 36.07
C TYR A 17 18.69 1.66 36.25
N LYS A 18 19.71 1.53 35.38
CA LYS A 18 20.74 0.48 35.53
C LYS A 18 21.52 0.57 36.81
N ASN A 19 21.88 1.77 37.25
CA ASN A 19 22.54 1.98 38.52
C ASN A 19 21.64 1.56 39.69
N ASN A 20 20.36 1.96 39.68
CA ASN A 20 19.41 1.56 40.74
C ASN A 20 19.18 0.04 40.75
N LEU A 21 19.20 -0.62 39.60
CA LEU A 21 19.11 -2.07 39.51
C LEU A 21 20.30 -2.79 40.17
N GLU A 22 21.51 -2.24 40.07
CA GLU A 22 22.69 -2.76 40.74
C GLU A 22 22.66 -2.49 42.26
N LEU A 23 22.21 -1.29 42.64
CA LEU A 23 22.08 -0.91 44.05
C LEU A 23 20.99 -1.71 44.79
N GLU A 24 19.93 -2.08 44.09
CA GLU A 24 18.85 -2.92 44.65
C GLU A 24 19.37 -4.30 45.01
N LYS A 25 20.26 -4.90 44.23
CA LYS A 25 20.91 -6.19 44.53
C LYS A 25 21.72 -6.11 45.84
N LEU A 26 22.17 -4.92 46.18
CA LEU A 26 22.92 -4.65 47.43
C LEU A 26 22.02 -4.14 48.57
N ASN A 27 20.69 -4.12 48.37
CA ASN A 27 19.71 -3.51 49.28
C ASN A 27 19.99 -2.02 49.57
N ALA A 28 20.63 -1.30 48.67
CA ALA A 28 21.05 0.10 48.84
C ALA A 28 20.07 1.12 48.22
N VAL A 29 18.97 0.66 47.62
CA VAL A 29 17.91 1.51 47.06
C VAL A 29 16.55 0.88 47.34
N SER A 30 15.50 1.73 47.44
CA SER A 30 14.14 1.24 47.66
C SER A 30 13.53 0.65 46.37
N LYS A 31 12.58 -0.30 46.53
CA LYS A 31 11.81 -0.80 45.36
C LYS A 31 11.08 0.31 44.61
N LEU A 32 10.58 1.32 45.35
CA LEU A 32 9.89 2.46 44.75
C LEU A 32 10.81 3.27 43.83
N ASP A 33 12.06 3.52 44.31
CA ASP A 33 13.03 4.27 43.48
C ASP A 33 13.44 3.49 42.23
N LEU A 34 13.58 2.16 42.35
CA LEU A 34 13.84 1.30 41.17
C LEU A 34 12.68 1.35 40.18
N GLU A 35 11.45 1.18 40.66
CA GLU A 35 10.25 1.23 39.81
C GLU A 35 10.08 2.60 39.15
N THR A 36 10.35 3.68 39.89
CA THR A 36 10.27 5.05 39.36
C THR A 36 11.31 5.26 38.26
N SER A 37 12.56 4.86 38.50
CA SER A 37 13.61 5.00 37.49
C SER A 37 13.36 4.12 36.27
N ALA A 38 12.76 2.94 36.42
CA ALA A 38 12.33 2.08 35.32
C ALA A 38 11.23 2.74 34.46
N ALA A 39 10.24 3.35 35.15
CA ALA A 39 9.16 4.07 34.49
C ALA A 39 9.69 5.29 33.70
N ASP A 40 10.62 6.04 34.29
CA ASP A 40 11.26 7.19 33.66
C ASP A 40 12.05 6.77 32.40
N ALA A 41 12.85 5.71 32.48
CA ALA A 41 13.59 5.18 31.33
C ALA A 41 12.63 4.71 30.22
N LYS A 42 11.53 4.05 30.58
CA LYS A 42 10.50 3.61 29.64
C LYS A 42 9.80 4.80 28.97
N LYS A 43 9.50 5.86 29.70
CA LYS A 43 8.91 7.10 29.18
C LYS A 43 9.85 7.77 28.19
N ALA A 44 11.12 7.92 28.55
CA ALA A 44 12.13 8.50 27.66
C ALA A 44 12.33 7.67 26.39
N SER A 45 12.35 6.34 26.49
CA SER A 45 12.37 5.44 25.31
C SER A 45 11.16 5.63 24.40
N ALA A 46 9.97 5.84 24.96
CA ALA A 46 8.78 6.14 24.18
C ALA A 46 8.89 7.48 23.45
N SER A 47 9.48 8.50 24.08
CA SER A 47 9.75 9.80 23.46
C SER A 47 10.68 9.67 22.24
N VAL A 48 11.77 8.92 22.37
CA VAL A 48 12.67 8.62 21.24
C VAL A 48 11.90 8.00 20.06
N ARG A 49 11.00 7.06 20.33
CA ARG A 49 10.19 6.43 19.27
C ARG A 49 9.27 7.43 18.57
N VAL A 50 8.59 8.29 19.33
CA VAL A 50 7.69 9.30 18.76
C VAL A 50 8.45 10.26 17.85
N VAL A 51 9.56 10.82 18.35
CA VAL A 51 10.40 11.72 17.56
C VAL A 51 11.02 10.99 16.34
N GLY A 52 11.40 9.71 16.52
CA GLY A 52 11.91 8.88 15.44
C GLY A 52 10.89 8.63 14.31
N ILE A 53 9.59 8.50 14.64
CA ILE A 53 8.52 8.40 13.65
C ILE A 53 8.40 9.70 12.86
N ASN A 54 8.47 10.85 13.53
CA ASN A 54 8.42 12.16 12.87
C ASN A 54 9.59 12.34 11.88
N VAL A 55 10.79 11.94 12.28
CA VAL A 55 11.98 12.00 11.38
C VAL A 55 11.82 11.06 10.18
N LYS A 56 11.28 9.86 10.39
CA LYS A 56 10.99 8.94 9.27
C LYS A 56 9.91 9.49 8.32
N GLY A 57 8.95 10.23 8.85
CA GLY A 57 7.92 10.91 8.05
C GLY A 57 8.49 11.99 7.11
N CYS A 58 9.71 12.48 7.34
CA CYS A 58 10.39 13.41 6.44
C CYS A 58 10.91 12.75 5.16
N GLN A 59 10.88 11.42 5.08
CA GLN A 59 11.29 10.66 3.90
C GLN A 59 10.12 9.82 3.40
N ILE A 60 9.55 10.21 2.27
CA ILE A 60 8.45 9.49 1.63
C ILE A 60 9.05 8.51 0.63
N VAL A 61 8.83 7.22 0.87
CA VAL A 61 9.32 6.13 0.02
C VAL A 61 8.15 5.50 -0.70
N ALA A 62 8.34 5.14 -1.97
CA ALA A 62 7.33 4.40 -2.73
C ALA A 62 7.00 3.07 -2.01
N PRO A 63 5.71 2.78 -1.76
CA PRO A 63 5.30 1.56 -1.04
C PRO A 63 5.43 0.29 -1.88
N PHE A 64 5.53 0.42 -3.19
CA PHE A 64 5.67 -0.68 -4.15
C PHE A 64 6.48 -0.21 -5.36
N GLY A 65 6.99 -1.17 -6.15
CA GLY A 65 7.60 -0.90 -7.45
C GLY A 65 6.54 -0.59 -8.49
N GLY A 66 6.82 0.37 -9.38
CA GLY A 66 5.85 0.75 -10.39
C GLY A 66 6.30 1.98 -11.15
N ARG A 67 5.36 2.61 -11.83
CA ARG A 67 5.60 3.77 -12.71
C ARG A 67 5.00 5.04 -12.11
N VAL A 68 5.76 6.13 -12.14
CA VAL A 68 5.24 7.47 -11.77
C VAL A 68 4.28 7.94 -12.87
N VAL A 69 3.04 8.17 -12.50
CA VAL A 69 2.00 8.71 -13.39
C VAL A 69 2.08 10.23 -13.46
N SER A 70 2.17 10.86 -12.30
CA SER A 70 2.29 12.32 -12.19
C SER A 70 2.99 12.72 -10.90
N VAL A 71 3.70 13.83 -10.96
CA VAL A 71 4.24 14.57 -9.81
C VAL A 71 3.40 15.83 -9.67
N MET A 72 2.82 16.05 -8.49
CA MET A 72 1.83 17.11 -8.25
C MET A 72 2.40 18.30 -7.48
N VAL A 73 3.67 18.21 -7.10
CA VAL A 73 4.37 19.21 -6.29
C VAL A 73 5.72 19.54 -6.91
N ASN A 74 6.21 20.75 -6.67
CA ASN A 74 7.50 21.20 -7.14
C ASN A 74 8.54 21.15 -6.02
N GLU A 75 9.81 21.21 -6.40
CA GLU A 75 10.90 21.35 -5.45
C GLU A 75 10.75 22.66 -4.64
N HIS A 76 10.96 22.58 -3.33
CA HIS A 76 10.80 23.69 -2.37
C HIS A 76 9.34 24.17 -2.17
N GLU A 77 8.36 23.46 -2.66
CA GLU A 77 6.96 23.78 -2.42
C GLU A 77 6.53 23.37 -1.00
N ASN A 78 5.75 24.21 -0.33
CA ASN A 78 5.15 23.87 0.94
C ASN A 78 3.95 22.95 0.73
N VAL A 79 3.96 21.83 1.42
CA VAL A 79 2.88 20.83 1.39
C VAL A 79 2.26 20.65 2.77
N PHE A 80 0.98 20.35 2.79
CA PHE A 80 0.25 20.06 4.03
C PHE A 80 0.06 18.55 4.22
N PRO A 81 -0.21 18.09 5.45
CA PRO A 81 -0.60 16.71 5.69
C PRO A 81 -1.81 16.34 4.82
N ASN A 82 -1.72 15.16 4.18
CA ASN A 82 -2.70 14.59 3.23
C ASN A 82 -2.71 15.21 1.82
N ASP A 83 -1.81 16.11 1.49
CA ASP A 83 -1.64 16.54 0.10
C ASP A 83 -1.14 15.39 -0.77
N LYS A 84 -1.64 15.35 -2.00
CA LYS A 84 -1.19 14.38 -3.01
C LYS A 84 0.12 14.86 -3.63
N LEU A 85 1.20 14.14 -3.40
CA LEU A 85 2.52 14.52 -3.88
C LEU A 85 2.86 13.87 -5.22
N ILE A 86 2.66 12.55 -5.29
CA ILE A 86 3.03 11.72 -6.44
C ILE A 86 1.93 10.67 -6.63
N SER A 87 1.55 10.44 -7.89
CA SER A 87 0.71 9.32 -8.27
C SER A 87 1.57 8.19 -8.82
N LEU A 88 1.47 7.01 -8.20
CA LEU A 88 2.17 5.80 -8.61
C LEU A 88 1.16 4.78 -9.15
N LEU A 89 1.57 4.05 -10.17
CA LEU A 89 0.84 2.94 -10.75
C LEU A 89 1.67 1.67 -10.64
N ASP A 90 1.07 0.62 -10.08
CA ASP A 90 1.61 -0.73 -10.20
C ASP A 90 1.24 -1.29 -11.58
N ASP A 91 2.21 -1.40 -12.45
CA ASP A 91 2.05 -1.94 -13.80
C ASP A 91 2.48 -3.41 -13.93
N SER A 92 2.75 -4.07 -12.80
CA SER A 92 3.11 -5.49 -12.78
C SER A 92 1.93 -6.43 -13.05
N SER A 93 0.70 -5.97 -12.79
CA SER A 93 -0.51 -6.77 -12.94
C SER A 93 -1.69 -5.91 -13.41
N LEU A 94 -1.82 -5.71 -14.72
CA LEU A 94 -2.98 -5.03 -15.29
C LEU A 94 -4.16 -6.00 -15.40
N GLU A 95 -5.33 -5.50 -15.06
CA GLU A 95 -6.60 -6.22 -15.16
C GLU A 95 -7.47 -5.58 -16.25
N ILE A 96 -8.33 -6.41 -16.86
CA ILE A 96 -9.28 -5.97 -17.88
C ILE A 96 -10.65 -5.89 -17.22
N GLU A 97 -11.19 -4.68 -17.04
CA GLU A 97 -12.56 -4.52 -16.57
C GLU A 97 -13.52 -4.61 -17.77
N LEU A 98 -14.40 -5.58 -17.73
CA LEU A 98 -15.43 -5.80 -18.75
C LEU A 98 -16.81 -5.52 -18.17
N VAL A 99 -17.66 -4.92 -18.97
CA VAL A 99 -19.09 -4.77 -18.68
C VAL A 99 -19.85 -5.62 -19.68
N LEU A 100 -20.48 -6.70 -19.21
CA LEU A 100 -21.18 -7.64 -20.06
C LEU A 100 -22.69 -7.66 -19.72
N PRO A 101 -23.57 -7.97 -20.70
CA PRO A 101 -24.98 -8.21 -20.40
C PRO A 101 -25.13 -9.34 -19.38
N SER A 102 -26.07 -9.23 -18.44
CA SER A 102 -26.30 -10.26 -17.41
C SER A 102 -26.69 -11.63 -17.97
N ALA A 103 -27.27 -11.67 -19.16
CA ALA A 103 -27.55 -12.89 -19.90
C ALA A 103 -26.29 -13.75 -20.15
N SER A 104 -25.11 -13.12 -20.23
CA SER A 104 -23.83 -13.82 -20.37
C SER A 104 -23.53 -14.79 -19.24
N LEU A 105 -24.15 -14.62 -18.07
CA LEU A 105 -23.97 -15.52 -16.92
C LEU A 105 -24.40 -16.97 -17.22
N SER A 106 -25.22 -17.20 -18.23
CA SER A 106 -25.64 -18.55 -18.61
C SER A 106 -24.48 -19.44 -19.11
N TRP A 107 -23.49 -18.84 -19.75
CA TRP A 107 -22.33 -19.53 -20.33
C TRP A 107 -20.99 -19.11 -19.75
N LEU A 108 -20.90 -17.89 -19.17
CA LEU A 108 -19.66 -17.32 -18.68
C LEU A 108 -19.22 -18.00 -17.37
N LYS A 109 -17.99 -18.47 -17.32
CA LYS A 109 -17.39 -19.10 -16.14
C LYS A 109 -16.03 -18.46 -15.80
N ARG A 110 -15.61 -18.62 -14.57
CA ARG A 110 -14.20 -18.28 -14.21
C ARG A 110 -13.26 -19.10 -15.10
N LYS A 111 -12.19 -18.47 -15.56
CA LYS A 111 -11.20 -19.01 -16.50
C LYS A 111 -11.70 -19.16 -17.93
N SER A 112 -12.91 -18.73 -18.28
CA SER A 112 -13.35 -18.68 -19.68
C SER A 112 -12.35 -17.87 -20.50
N PRO A 113 -11.82 -18.41 -21.61
CA PRO A 113 -10.90 -17.69 -22.47
C PRO A 113 -11.64 -16.65 -23.31
N PHE A 114 -10.99 -15.54 -23.54
CA PHE A 114 -11.44 -14.53 -24.49
C PHE A 114 -10.24 -13.82 -25.13
N SER A 115 -10.50 -13.15 -26.22
CA SER A 115 -9.53 -12.32 -26.90
C SER A 115 -9.85 -10.86 -26.64
N PHE A 116 -8.89 -10.10 -26.15
CA PHE A 116 -9.06 -8.67 -25.92
C PHE A 116 -8.38 -7.88 -27.04
N VAL A 117 -9.18 -7.20 -27.83
CA VAL A 117 -8.71 -6.33 -28.91
C VAL A 117 -8.59 -4.93 -28.36
N VAL A 118 -7.36 -4.44 -28.26
CA VAL A 118 -7.05 -3.11 -27.73
C VAL A 118 -7.20 -2.07 -28.82
N ASP A 119 -7.98 -1.03 -28.59
CA ASP A 119 -8.33 -0.01 -29.59
C ASP A 119 -7.12 0.80 -30.03
N GLU A 120 -6.21 1.13 -29.10
CA GLU A 120 -5.03 1.95 -29.37
C GLU A 120 -3.98 1.21 -30.21
N THR A 121 -3.81 -0.08 -29.99
CA THR A 121 -2.81 -0.89 -30.72
C THR A 121 -3.41 -1.66 -31.87
N ARG A 122 -4.74 -1.82 -31.91
CA ARG A 122 -5.49 -2.68 -32.83
C ARG A 122 -5.01 -4.13 -32.84
N ARG A 123 -4.38 -4.56 -31.77
CA ARG A 123 -3.89 -5.92 -31.59
C ARG A 123 -4.79 -6.69 -30.65
N SER A 124 -4.81 -7.98 -30.85
CA SER A 124 -5.59 -8.92 -30.06
C SER A 124 -4.66 -9.67 -29.10
N TYR A 125 -5.07 -9.76 -27.84
CA TYR A 125 -4.31 -10.41 -26.79
C TYR A 125 -5.14 -11.46 -26.10
N PRO A 126 -4.59 -12.67 -25.86
CA PRO A 126 -5.29 -13.71 -25.15
C PRO A 126 -5.43 -13.35 -23.66
N ALA A 127 -6.64 -13.53 -23.16
CA ALA A 127 -7.00 -13.23 -21.80
C ALA A 127 -7.98 -14.27 -21.25
N ARG A 128 -8.14 -14.29 -19.92
CA ARG A 128 -9.09 -15.19 -19.24
C ARG A 128 -9.88 -14.43 -18.19
N VAL A 129 -11.11 -14.87 -18.00
CA VAL A 129 -11.94 -14.38 -16.91
C VAL A 129 -11.31 -14.77 -15.57
N LYS A 130 -10.92 -13.76 -14.78
CA LYS A 130 -10.38 -13.91 -13.42
C LYS A 130 -11.50 -13.98 -12.41
N GLU A 131 -12.43 -13.02 -12.48
CA GLU A 131 -13.52 -12.88 -11.53
C GLU A 131 -14.80 -12.40 -12.21
N ILE A 132 -15.93 -12.88 -11.74
CA ILE A 132 -17.25 -12.44 -12.15
C ILE A 132 -17.86 -11.70 -10.98
N GLY A 133 -18.38 -10.51 -11.21
CA GLY A 133 -18.97 -9.66 -10.18
C GLY A 133 -20.09 -10.36 -9.41
N ALA A 134 -20.23 -10.02 -8.15
CA ALA A 134 -21.23 -10.62 -7.27
C ALA A 134 -22.65 -10.06 -7.43
N SER A 135 -22.80 -8.96 -8.21
CA SER A 135 -24.09 -8.27 -8.39
C SER A 135 -24.29 -7.85 -9.84
N VAL A 136 -25.53 -7.87 -10.27
CA VAL A 136 -25.97 -7.33 -11.55
C VAL A 136 -26.50 -5.93 -11.31
N ASP A 137 -26.12 -4.98 -12.15
CA ASP A 137 -26.74 -3.67 -12.18
C ASP A 137 -28.14 -3.78 -12.79
N ALA A 138 -29.17 -3.49 -11.97
CA ALA A 138 -30.56 -3.69 -12.34
C ALA A 138 -31.02 -2.69 -13.41
N ALA A 139 -30.43 -1.51 -13.47
CA ALA A 139 -30.82 -0.47 -14.41
C ALA A 139 -30.29 -0.75 -15.82
N SER A 140 -29.04 -1.15 -15.93
CA SER A 140 -28.37 -1.47 -17.20
C SER A 140 -28.46 -2.95 -17.59
N GLN A 141 -28.87 -3.81 -16.68
CA GLN A 141 -28.86 -5.29 -16.83
C GLN A 141 -27.47 -5.82 -17.19
N THR A 142 -26.43 -5.23 -16.62
CA THR A 142 -25.04 -5.61 -16.88
C THR A 142 -24.36 -6.16 -15.64
N ILE A 143 -23.29 -6.90 -15.87
CA ILE A 143 -22.40 -7.41 -14.84
C ILE A 143 -20.96 -7.02 -15.12
N LYS A 144 -20.24 -6.63 -14.07
CA LYS A 144 -18.80 -6.39 -14.15
C LYS A 144 -18.05 -7.71 -14.10
N VAL A 145 -17.08 -7.87 -14.96
CA VAL A 145 -16.22 -9.04 -15.04
C VAL A 145 -14.78 -8.57 -15.11
N ILE A 146 -13.93 -9.17 -14.29
CA ILE A 146 -12.49 -8.89 -14.31
C ILE A 146 -11.81 -10.00 -15.11
N GLY A 147 -11.08 -9.60 -16.12
CA GLY A 147 -10.18 -10.45 -16.90
C GLY A 147 -8.73 -10.18 -16.58
N ALA A 148 -7.89 -11.15 -16.89
CA ALA A 148 -6.44 -11.00 -16.83
C ALA A 148 -5.80 -11.50 -18.12
N PHE A 149 -4.77 -10.82 -18.59
CA PHE A 149 -3.95 -11.28 -19.72
C PHE A 149 -3.27 -12.60 -19.36
N GLU A 150 -3.17 -13.54 -20.29
CA GLU A 150 -2.38 -14.77 -20.07
C GLU A 150 -0.90 -14.43 -19.92
N LYS A 151 -0.44 -13.45 -20.65
CA LYS A 151 0.89 -12.84 -20.53
C LYS A 151 0.71 -11.34 -20.74
N LEU A 152 1.13 -10.54 -19.77
CA LEU A 152 1.02 -9.09 -19.85
C LEU A 152 1.96 -8.56 -20.96
N PRO A 153 1.41 -7.95 -22.01
CA PRO A 153 2.22 -7.38 -23.07
C PRO A 153 2.85 -6.06 -22.61
N PRO A 154 4.12 -5.80 -22.92
CA PRO A 154 4.84 -4.63 -22.43
C PRO A 154 4.31 -3.29 -22.99
N GLU A 155 3.58 -3.33 -24.11
CA GLU A 155 2.98 -2.18 -24.76
C GLU A 155 1.62 -1.77 -24.17
N ILE A 156 1.02 -2.59 -23.31
CA ILE A 156 -0.26 -2.27 -22.70
C ILE A 156 -0.06 -1.36 -21.50
N LEU A 157 -0.84 -0.29 -21.47
CA LEU A 157 -0.85 0.68 -20.39
C LEU A 157 -2.22 0.70 -19.70
N ALA A 158 -2.22 1.00 -18.42
CA ALA A 158 -3.46 1.23 -17.69
C ALA A 158 -4.24 2.41 -18.32
N GLY A 159 -5.55 2.26 -18.45
CA GLY A 159 -6.42 3.25 -19.08
C GLY A 159 -6.65 3.04 -20.57
N MET A 160 -5.98 2.08 -21.21
CA MET A 160 -6.32 1.67 -22.57
C MET A 160 -7.69 1.00 -22.61
N SER A 161 -8.41 1.21 -23.73
CA SER A 161 -9.72 0.65 -23.98
C SER A 161 -9.67 -0.47 -25.02
N GLY A 162 -10.75 -1.27 -25.10
CA GLY A 162 -10.82 -2.34 -26.06
C GLY A 162 -12.10 -3.15 -25.99
N THR A 163 -12.17 -4.15 -26.86
CA THR A 163 -13.33 -5.03 -26.98
C THR A 163 -12.95 -6.47 -26.66
N ALA A 164 -13.72 -7.12 -25.79
CA ALA A 164 -13.59 -8.54 -25.50
C ALA A 164 -14.38 -9.37 -26.52
N GLN A 165 -13.73 -10.33 -27.13
CA GLN A 165 -14.32 -11.30 -28.04
C GLN A 165 -14.28 -12.69 -27.37
N PHE A 166 -15.43 -13.16 -26.96
CA PHE A 166 -15.58 -14.53 -26.42
C PHE A 166 -15.85 -15.50 -27.59
N VAL A 167 -15.20 -16.64 -27.53
CA VAL A 167 -15.55 -17.75 -28.43
C VAL A 167 -16.81 -18.37 -27.84
N GLU A 168 -17.95 -18.21 -28.50
CA GLU A 168 -19.16 -18.92 -28.12
C GLU A 168 -18.85 -20.43 -28.11
N GLN A 169 -18.92 -21.04 -26.95
CA GLN A 169 -18.95 -22.49 -26.86
C GLN A 169 -20.41 -22.91 -27.11
N PRO A 170 -20.64 -23.79 -28.09
CA PRO A 170 -21.97 -24.29 -28.39
C PRO A 170 -22.60 -25.08 -27.23
#